data_3605a69d57394c903bb6bab453c70178
#
_entry.id   3605a69d57394c903bb6bab453c70178
#
_cell.length_a   1.000
_cell.length_b   1.000
_cell.length_c   1.000
_cell.angle_alpha   90.00
_cell.angle_beta   90.00
_cell.angle_gamma   90.00
#
_symmetry.space_group_name_H-M   'P 1'
#
loop_
_entity.id
_entity.type
_entity.pdbx_description
1 polymer ?
#
loop_
_entity_poly.entity_id
_entity_poly.type
_entity_poly.pdbx_seq_one_letter_code
_entity_poly.pdbx_strand_id
1 'polypeptide(L)'
;LQAVEDGYHLLRSAGRQVFIMGLSMGGILTLTAAARLPVKGVVAMSTPYLITDDPRLPYVQYLAPFMPSLPKGESDWHDHAMEKEHVDYPDYPTRSFVQLRDLGTVMRAALPKITVPVLLVHSRNDGGVLPKNMEQIYAELGSQDKSMLWVEQSGHVVTRDLEREKVFEAALAFVKRLE
;
A
#
# COMPACT_ATOMS: atom_id res chain seq x y z
N LEU A 1 -10.40 -5.86 -6.00
CA LEU A 1 -11.28 -4.77 -5.55
C LEU A 1 -12.58 -5.28 -4.97
N GLN A 2 -13.24 -6.26 -5.58
CA GLN A 2 -14.52 -6.80 -5.11
C GLN A 2 -14.52 -7.12 -3.61
N ALA A 3 -13.51 -7.85 -3.11
CA ALA A 3 -13.43 -8.19 -1.69
C ALA A 3 -13.35 -6.97 -0.75
N VAL A 4 -12.76 -5.85 -1.22
CA VAL A 4 -12.72 -4.59 -0.44
C VAL A 4 -14.11 -3.94 -0.43
N GLU A 5 -14.80 -3.95 -1.57
CA GLU A 5 -16.17 -3.43 -1.69
C GLU A 5 -17.15 -4.25 -0.82
N ASP A 6 -17.04 -5.58 -0.86
CA ASP A 6 -17.85 -6.48 -0.01
C ASP A 6 -17.59 -6.21 1.49
N GLY A 7 -16.31 -6.10 1.88
CA GLY A 7 -15.93 -5.74 3.26
C GLY A 7 -16.49 -4.37 3.68
N TYR A 8 -16.42 -3.38 2.80
CA TYR A 8 -17.02 -2.06 3.04
C TYR A 8 -18.53 -2.17 3.30
N HIS A 9 -19.27 -2.89 2.45
CA HIS A 9 -20.73 -3.02 2.60
C HIS A 9 -21.11 -3.76 3.88
N LEU A 10 -20.36 -4.79 4.26
CA LEU A 10 -20.56 -5.50 5.53
C LEU A 10 -20.36 -4.56 6.73
N LEU A 11 -19.24 -3.82 6.78
CA LEU A 11 -18.95 -2.89 7.86
C LEU A 11 -19.93 -1.71 7.88
N ARG A 12 -20.36 -1.23 6.71
CA ARG A 12 -21.31 -0.13 6.60
C ARG A 12 -22.68 -0.49 7.14
N SER A 13 -23.07 -1.75 7.10
CA SER A 13 -24.32 -2.23 7.71
C SER A 13 -24.26 -2.26 9.25
N ALA A 14 -23.06 -2.46 9.83
CA ALA A 14 -22.84 -2.55 11.26
C ALA A 14 -22.43 -1.21 11.91
N GLY A 15 -21.84 -0.28 11.14
CA GLY A 15 -21.30 0.98 11.62
C GLY A 15 -21.64 2.18 10.74
N ARG A 16 -21.56 3.39 11.33
CA ARG A 16 -21.86 4.64 10.61
C ARG A 16 -20.70 5.15 9.77
N GLN A 17 -19.48 4.86 10.18
CA GLN A 17 -18.25 5.36 9.55
C GLN A 17 -17.33 4.19 9.25
N VAL A 18 -16.75 4.17 8.06
CA VAL A 18 -15.80 3.16 7.63
C VAL A 18 -14.50 3.84 7.21
N PHE A 19 -13.38 3.36 7.75
CA PHE A 19 -12.03 3.69 7.33
C PHE A 19 -11.42 2.47 6.63
N ILE A 20 -10.57 2.70 5.63
CA ILE A 20 -9.82 1.62 4.98
C ILE A 20 -8.34 1.89 5.19
N MET A 21 -7.61 0.85 5.61
CA MET A 21 -6.17 0.90 5.80
C MET A 21 -5.52 -0.25 5.07
N GLY A 22 -4.42 -0.01 4.40
CA GLY A 22 -3.74 -1.05 3.64
C GLY A 22 -2.24 -0.83 3.49
N LEU A 23 -1.50 -1.95 3.49
CA LEU A 23 -0.06 -2.00 3.30
C LEU A 23 0.26 -2.52 1.90
N SER A 24 1.24 -1.92 1.22
CA SER A 24 1.77 -2.39 -0.06
C SER A 24 0.67 -2.49 -1.15
N MET A 25 0.41 -3.66 -1.71
CA MET A 25 -0.74 -3.89 -2.59
C MET A 25 -2.07 -3.52 -1.91
N GLY A 26 -2.19 -3.74 -0.60
CA GLY A 26 -3.35 -3.29 0.18
C GLY A 26 -3.51 -1.77 0.15
N GLY A 27 -2.42 -1.00 0.11
CA GLY A 27 -2.44 0.44 -0.08
C GLY A 27 -2.98 0.86 -1.45
N ILE A 28 -2.60 0.14 -2.53
CA ILE A 28 -3.17 0.36 -3.87
C ILE A 28 -4.69 0.13 -3.85
N LEU A 29 -5.13 -0.97 -3.22
CA LEU A 29 -6.55 -1.29 -3.08
C LEU A 29 -7.29 -0.22 -2.27
N THR A 30 -6.69 0.24 -1.16
CA THR A 30 -7.22 1.29 -0.29
C THR A 30 -7.45 2.61 -1.06
N LEU A 31 -6.45 3.09 -1.78
CA LEU A 31 -6.55 4.31 -2.57
C LEU A 31 -7.56 4.16 -3.72
N THR A 32 -7.56 3.01 -4.40
CA THR A 32 -8.52 2.74 -5.46
C THR A 32 -9.97 2.72 -4.94
N ALA A 33 -10.18 2.12 -3.77
CA ALA A 33 -11.49 2.07 -3.12
C ALA A 33 -11.95 3.45 -2.64
N ALA A 34 -11.04 4.29 -2.13
CA ALA A 34 -11.34 5.63 -1.67
C ALA A 34 -11.93 6.56 -2.76
N ALA A 35 -11.61 6.32 -4.03
CA ALA A 35 -12.19 7.06 -5.15
C ALA A 35 -13.61 6.59 -5.54
N ARG A 36 -14.11 5.50 -4.96
CA ARG A 36 -15.37 4.85 -5.34
C ARG A 36 -16.35 4.72 -4.20
N LEU A 37 -15.84 4.54 -2.97
CA LEU A 37 -16.65 4.26 -1.79
C LEU A 37 -16.69 5.47 -0.88
N PRO A 38 -17.82 5.78 -0.26
CA PRO A 38 -17.96 6.90 0.67
C PRO A 38 -17.36 6.55 2.04
N VAL A 39 -16.05 6.35 2.06
CA VAL A 39 -15.28 6.12 3.29
C VAL A 39 -15.02 7.43 4.02
N LYS A 40 -14.78 7.37 5.32
CA LYS A 40 -14.52 8.55 6.16
C LYS A 40 -13.09 9.07 6.00
N GLY A 41 -12.15 8.17 5.75
CA GLY A 41 -10.74 8.45 5.52
C GLY A 41 -9.96 7.17 5.25
N VAL A 42 -8.73 7.30 4.76
CA VAL A 42 -7.90 6.14 4.40
C VAL A 42 -6.45 6.30 4.87
N VAL A 43 -5.83 5.17 5.20
CA VAL A 43 -4.39 5.09 5.50
C VAL A 43 -3.74 4.14 4.51
N ALA A 44 -2.82 4.64 3.69
CA ALA A 44 -2.09 3.84 2.71
C ALA A 44 -0.60 3.78 3.09
N MET A 45 -0.09 2.57 3.32
CA MET A 45 1.24 2.33 3.87
C MET A 45 2.12 1.61 2.86
N SER A 46 3.38 2.03 2.70
CA SER A 46 4.39 1.41 1.81
C SER A 46 3.81 1.10 0.42
N THR A 47 3.03 2.03 -0.12
CA THR A 47 2.22 1.80 -1.32
C THR A 47 3.02 2.05 -2.59
N PRO A 48 3.12 1.10 -3.53
CA PRO A 48 3.79 1.34 -4.79
C PRO A 48 2.95 2.22 -5.72
N TYR A 49 3.54 3.31 -6.19
CA TYR A 49 3.04 4.12 -7.30
C TYR A 49 3.43 3.49 -8.65
N LEU A 50 4.70 3.08 -8.74
CA LEU A 50 5.24 2.24 -9.78
C LEU A 50 5.79 0.95 -9.16
N ILE A 51 5.58 -0.18 -9.81
CA ILE A 51 5.98 -1.47 -9.24
C ILE A 51 7.49 -1.60 -9.20
N THR A 52 8.18 -1.13 -10.21
CA THR A 52 9.64 -1.06 -10.30
C THR A 52 10.03 -0.28 -11.55
N ASP A 53 11.22 0.30 -11.56
CA ASP A 53 11.83 0.90 -12.74
C ASP A 53 12.51 -0.18 -13.63
N ASP A 54 12.22 -1.47 -13.42
CA ASP A 54 12.82 -2.57 -14.19
C ASP A 54 12.34 -2.54 -15.66
N PRO A 55 13.24 -2.33 -16.62
CA PRO A 55 12.89 -2.25 -18.04
C PRO A 55 12.31 -3.55 -18.61
N ARG A 56 12.38 -4.65 -17.87
CA ARG A 56 11.80 -5.95 -18.27
C ARG A 56 10.31 -6.04 -17.97
N LEU A 57 9.75 -5.18 -17.09
CA LEU A 57 8.35 -5.20 -16.71
C LEU A 57 7.34 -5.17 -17.88
N PRO A 58 7.53 -4.37 -18.94
CA PRO A 58 6.63 -4.41 -20.09
C PRO A 58 6.59 -5.78 -20.76
N TYR A 59 7.68 -6.55 -20.64
CA TYR A 59 7.85 -7.86 -21.30
C TYR A 59 7.55 -9.03 -20.37
N VAL A 60 7.26 -8.79 -19.11
CA VAL A 60 7.04 -9.83 -18.08
C VAL A 60 5.93 -10.81 -18.49
N GLN A 61 4.89 -10.35 -19.19
CA GLN A 61 3.83 -11.23 -19.69
C GLN A 61 4.35 -12.29 -20.69
N TYR A 62 5.38 -11.96 -21.46
CA TYR A 62 6.01 -12.87 -22.41
C TYR A 62 7.06 -13.77 -21.74
N LEU A 63 7.63 -13.33 -20.62
CA LEU A 63 8.62 -14.08 -19.85
C LEU A 63 7.97 -15.09 -18.91
N ALA A 64 6.76 -14.83 -18.44
CA ALA A 64 6.05 -15.66 -17.46
C ALA A 64 5.91 -17.15 -17.83
N PRO A 65 5.74 -17.56 -19.10
CA PRO A 65 5.74 -19.00 -19.47
C PRO A 65 7.09 -19.68 -19.26
N PHE A 66 8.20 -18.95 -19.33
CA PHE A 66 9.57 -19.49 -19.23
C PHE A 66 10.16 -19.27 -17.83
N MET A 67 9.66 -18.28 -17.11
CA MET A 67 10.08 -17.92 -15.75
C MET A 67 8.83 -17.79 -14.87
N PRO A 68 8.29 -18.89 -14.34
CA PRO A 68 7.01 -18.88 -13.63
C PRO A 68 7.05 -18.13 -12.29
N SER A 69 8.23 -18.05 -11.66
CA SER A 69 8.46 -17.28 -10.44
C SER A 69 9.79 -16.54 -10.47
N LEU A 70 9.90 -15.50 -9.65
CA LEU A 70 11.10 -14.73 -9.42
C LEU A 70 11.40 -14.72 -7.92
N PRO A 71 12.65 -14.99 -7.51
CA PRO A 71 13.03 -14.96 -6.11
C PRO A 71 12.85 -13.54 -5.57
N LYS A 72 12.50 -13.45 -4.29
CA LYS A 72 12.51 -12.19 -3.56
C LYS A 72 13.95 -11.69 -3.42
N GLY A 73 14.10 -10.36 -3.34
CA GLY A 73 15.37 -9.71 -3.03
C GLY A 73 15.81 -9.96 -1.58
N GLU A 74 16.90 -9.30 -1.20
CA GLU A 74 17.37 -9.30 0.18
C GLU A 74 16.32 -8.69 1.10
N SER A 75 16.30 -9.17 2.35
CA SER A 75 15.42 -8.67 3.40
C SER A 75 15.80 -7.24 3.78
N ASP A 76 14.80 -6.39 3.98
CA ASP A 76 14.96 -5.03 4.48
C ASP A 76 14.46 -4.83 5.92
N TRP A 77 14.19 -5.92 6.63
CA TRP A 77 13.72 -5.87 8.00
C TRP A 77 14.79 -5.34 8.97
N HIS A 78 14.39 -4.45 9.86
CA HIS A 78 15.20 -3.96 10.97
C HIS A 78 14.93 -4.73 12.27
N ASP A 79 13.69 -5.22 12.47
CA ASP A 79 13.33 -6.12 13.56
C ASP A 79 13.50 -7.58 13.12
N HIS A 80 14.71 -8.13 13.30
CA HIS A 80 15.01 -9.52 12.93
C HIS A 80 14.27 -10.58 13.74
N ALA A 81 13.68 -10.22 14.87
CA ALA A 81 12.82 -11.14 15.62
C ALA A 81 11.47 -11.29 14.92
N MET A 82 10.88 -10.17 14.52
CA MET A 82 9.62 -10.16 13.76
C MET A 82 9.78 -10.72 12.35
N GLU A 83 10.93 -10.53 11.73
CA GLU A 83 11.25 -11.14 10.42
C GLU A 83 11.13 -12.66 10.48
N LYS A 84 11.70 -13.32 11.52
CA LYS A 84 11.63 -14.79 11.69
C LYS A 84 10.23 -15.32 11.90
N GLU A 85 9.35 -14.50 12.46
CA GLU A 85 7.92 -14.82 12.65
C GLU A 85 7.06 -14.50 11.43
N HIS A 86 7.62 -13.77 10.46
CA HIS A 86 6.89 -13.41 9.25
C HIS A 86 6.78 -14.57 8.29
N VAL A 87 5.57 -14.98 8.00
CA VAL A 87 5.30 -16.07 7.05
C VAL A 87 4.94 -15.45 5.70
N ASP A 88 5.78 -15.72 4.71
CA ASP A 88 5.53 -15.31 3.34
C ASP A 88 6.04 -16.38 2.34
N TYR A 89 5.74 -16.20 1.06
CA TYR A 89 6.28 -17.06 0.02
C TYR A 89 7.72 -16.64 -0.34
N PRO A 90 8.63 -17.59 -0.63
CA PRO A 90 10.02 -17.29 -1.00
C PRO A 90 10.13 -16.59 -2.36
N ASP A 91 9.15 -16.79 -3.23
CA ASP A 91 9.14 -16.30 -4.60
C ASP A 91 7.87 -15.51 -4.93
N TYR A 92 7.98 -14.62 -5.91
CA TYR A 92 6.83 -13.97 -6.53
C TYR A 92 6.45 -14.69 -7.83
N PRO A 93 5.18 -15.10 -8.01
CA PRO A 93 4.72 -15.56 -9.32
C PRO A 93 4.90 -14.45 -10.38
N THR A 94 5.61 -14.73 -11.47
CA THR A 94 5.92 -13.71 -12.49
C THR A 94 4.65 -13.05 -13.05
N ARG A 95 3.55 -13.81 -13.18
CA ARG A 95 2.26 -13.28 -13.63
C ARG A 95 1.66 -12.24 -12.68
N SER A 96 1.97 -12.32 -11.38
CA SER A 96 1.43 -11.36 -10.40
C SER A 96 1.94 -9.93 -10.62
N PHE A 97 3.13 -9.77 -11.19
CA PHE A 97 3.66 -8.45 -11.55
C PHE A 97 2.82 -7.73 -12.61
N VAL A 98 2.30 -8.47 -13.60
CA VAL A 98 1.38 -7.91 -14.61
C VAL A 98 0.11 -7.41 -13.94
N GLN A 99 -0.48 -8.24 -13.08
CA GLN A 99 -1.72 -7.89 -12.37
C GLN A 99 -1.52 -6.70 -11.43
N LEU A 100 -0.38 -6.67 -10.72
CA LEU A 100 -0.05 -5.57 -9.81
C LEU A 100 0.19 -4.27 -10.59
N ARG A 101 0.88 -4.32 -11.73
CA ARG A 101 1.06 -3.18 -12.65
C ARG A 101 -0.28 -2.62 -13.11
N ASP A 102 -1.17 -3.48 -13.53
CA ASP A 102 -2.48 -3.09 -14.05
C ASP A 102 -3.34 -2.47 -12.92
N LEU A 103 -3.27 -3.05 -11.72
CA LEU A 103 -3.91 -2.49 -10.52
C LEU A 103 -3.32 -1.11 -10.15
N GLY A 104 -1.99 -0.95 -10.21
CA GLY A 104 -1.32 0.34 -10.01
C GLY A 104 -1.75 1.40 -11.03
N THR A 105 -1.98 0.99 -12.30
CA THR A 105 -2.50 1.90 -13.32
C THR A 105 -3.91 2.39 -12.99
N VAL A 106 -4.77 1.50 -12.49
CA VAL A 106 -6.12 1.86 -12.03
C VAL A 106 -6.05 2.81 -10.84
N MET A 107 -5.16 2.56 -9.88
CA MET A 107 -4.95 3.44 -8.73
C MET A 107 -4.52 4.84 -9.17
N ARG A 108 -3.49 4.97 -10.03
CA ARG A 108 -3.01 6.29 -10.50
C ARG A 108 -4.13 7.10 -11.15
N ALA A 109 -4.95 6.47 -12.00
CA ALA A 109 -6.12 7.12 -12.60
C ALA A 109 -7.20 7.52 -11.57
N ALA A 110 -7.17 6.93 -10.38
CA ALA A 110 -8.11 7.22 -9.29
C ALA A 110 -7.61 8.34 -8.36
N LEU A 111 -6.29 8.55 -8.21
CA LEU A 111 -5.70 9.50 -7.25
C LEU A 111 -6.31 10.91 -7.31
N PRO A 112 -6.49 11.56 -8.49
CA PRO A 112 -7.08 12.89 -8.56
C PRO A 112 -8.54 12.96 -8.11
N LYS A 113 -9.23 11.81 -8.05
CA LYS A 113 -10.65 11.71 -7.67
C LYS A 113 -10.85 11.47 -6.19
N ILE A 114 -9.79 11.19 -5.44
CA ILE A 114 -9.84 10.96 -4.00
C ILE A 114 -9.94 12.30 -3.31
N THR A 115 -11.06 12.58 -2.66
CA THR A 115 -11.33 13.83 -1.95
C THR A 115 -11.43 13.65 -0.43
N VAL A 116 -11.51 12.40 0.04
CA VAL A 116 -11.55 12.08 1.46
C VAL A 116 -10.17 12.28 2.11
N PRO A 117 -10.09 12.46 3.44
CA PRO A 117 -8.82 12.54 4.16
C PRO A 117 -7.91 11.32 3.92
N VAL A 118 -6.61 11.56 3.72
CA VAL A 118 -5.60 10.53 3.44
C VAL A 118 -4.38 10.71 4.33
N LEU A 119 -4.00 9.63 5.02
CA LEU A 119 -2.67 9.49 5.62
C LEU A 119 -1.83 8.51 4.80
N LEU A 120 -0.69 8.96 4.32
CA LEU A 120 0.32 8.11 3.69
C LEU A 120 1.43 7.81 4.71
N VAL A 121 1.87 6.56 4.77
CA VAL A 121 2.98 6.15 5.63
C VAL A 121 4.01 5.40 4.80
N HIS A 122 5.28 5.72 4.95
CA HIS A 122 6.35 5.02 4.20
C HIS A 122 7.67 5.05 4.99
N SER A 123 8.45 4.00 4.84
CA SER A 123 9.81 4.02 5.37
C SER A 123 10.79 4.61 4.35
N ARG A 124 11.76 5.39 4.85
CA ARG A 124 12.88 5.86 4.03
C ARG A 124 13.85 4.73 3.67
N ASN A 125 13.79 3.62 4.39
CA ASN A 125 14.62 2.43 4.17
C ASN A 125 13.85 1.26 3.54
N ASP A 126 12.67 1.53 2.94
CA ASP A 126 11.90 0.52 2.21
C ASP A 126 12.69 0.06 0.97
N GLY A 127 13.17 -1.18 1.01
CA GLY A 127 13.91 -1.82 -0.09
C GLY A 127 13.00 -2.45 -1.14
N GLY A 128 11.74 -2.68 -0.80
CA GLY A 128 10.74 -3.28 -1.70
C GLY A 128 10.02 -2.25 -2.57
N VAL A 129 9.66 -1.10 -1.97
CA VAL A 129 8.98 0.01 -2.64
C VAL A 129 9.72 1.32 -2.34
N LEU A 130 10.35 1.90 -3.35
CA LEU A 130 11.18 3.10 -3.15
C LEU A 130 10.38 4.26 -2.52
N PRO A 131 10.98 4.99 -1.57
CA PRO A 131 10.32 6.10 -0.85
C PRO A 131 9.69 7.16 -1.74
N LYS A 132 10.26 7.44 -2.92
CA LYS A 132 9.71 8.36 -3.93
C LYS A 132 8.27 8.05 -4.33
N ASN A 133 7.81 6.79 -4.16
CA ASN A 133 6.45 6.41 -4.50
C ASN A 133 5.41 7.13 -3.63
N MET A 134 5.67 7.33 -2.34
CA MET A 134 4.77 8.09 -1.48
C MET A 134 4.67 9.56 -1.92
N GLU A 135 5.78 10.18 -2.31
CA GLU A 135 5.81 11.57 -2.79
C GLU A 135 5.01 11.72 -4.09
N GLN A 136 5.12 10.76 -5.01
CA GLN A 136 4.36 10.74 -6.26
C GLN A 136 2.86 10.59 -5.99
N ILE A 137 2.48 9.64 -5.12
CA ILE A 137 1.08 9.48 -4.71
C ILE A 137 0.55 10.78 -4.09
N TYR A 138 1.31 11.37 -3.15
CA TYR A 138 0.91 12.61 -2.48
C TYR A 138 0.69 13.75 -3.47
N ALA A 139 1.56 13.91 -4.46
CA ALA A 139 1.45 14.98 -5.45
C ALA A 139 0.16 14.87 -6.29
N GLU A 140 -0.28 13.66 -6.62
CA GLU A 140 -1.44 13.41 -7.49
C GLU A 140 -2.77 13.28 -6.75
N LEU A 141 -2.77 13.13 -5.42
CA LEU A 141 -3.99 13.05 -4.62
C LEU A 141 -4.83 14.33 -4.74
N GLY A 142 -6.10 14.18 -5.12
CA GLY A 142 -7.09 15.27 -5.15
C GLY A 142 -7.53 15.77 -3.77
N SER A 143 -7.30 15.00 -2.71
CA SER A 143 -7.62 15.38 -1.34
C SER A 143 -6.87 16.63 -0.89
N GLN A 144 -7.58 17.54 -0.24
CA GLN A 144 -6.99 18.71 0.43
C GLN A 144 -6.54 18.39 1.86
N ASP A 145 -7.13 17.38 2.49
CA ASP A 145 -6.74 16.86 3.81
C ASP A 145 -5.86 15.62 3.60
N LYS A 146 -4.58 15.84 3.32
CA LYS A 146 -3.61 14.79 3.09
C LYS A 146 -2.32 15.04 3.85
N SER A 147 -1.74 13.97 4.42
CA SER A 147 -0.50 14.04 5.18
C SER A 147 0.40 12.84 4.89
N MET A 148 1.69 13.01 5.17
CA MET A 148 2.71 11.97 5.06
C MET A 148 3.38 11.74 6.41
N LEU A 149 3.55 10.47 6.78
CA LEU A 149 4.40 10.04 7.90
C LEU A 149 5.59 9.25 7.35
N TRP A 150 6.78 9.71 7.67
CA TRP A 150 8.01 8.98 7.40
C TRP A 150 8.45 8.21 8.64
N VAL A 151 8.86 6.95 8.44
CA VAL A 151 9.61 6.15 9.41
C VAL A 151 11.01 5.87 8.85
N GLU A 152 11.99 5.66 9.73
CA GLU A 152 13.41 5.58 9.35
C GLU A 152 14.10 4.30 9.83
N GLN A 153 13.51 3.61 10.81
CA GLN A 153 14.06 2.38 11.39
C GLN A 153 13.14 1.17 11.07
N SER A 154 12.61 1.15 9.85
CA SER A 154 11.77 0.07 9.38
C SER A 154 12.03 -0.17 7.90
N GLY A 155 11.85 -1.40 7.44
CA GLY A 155 11.81 -1.75 6.03
C GLY A 155 10.40 -1.59 5.45
N HIS A 156 10.07 -2.46 4.49
CA HIS A 156 8.79 -2.43 3.76
C HIS A 156 7.56 -2.66 4.66
N VAL A 157 7.66 -3.59 5.62
CA VAL A 157 6.54 -4.01 6.46
C VAL A 157 6.43 -3.14 7.70
N VAL A 158 6.18 -1.84 7.51
CA VAL A 158 6.14 -0.81 8.58
C VAL A 158 5.19 -1.12 9.74
N THR A 159 4.23 -2.03 9.55
CA THR A 159 3.27 -2.44 10.58
C THR A 159 3.78 -3.54 11.49
N ARG A 160 4.96 -4.10 11.23
CA ARG A 160 5.56 -5.17 12.04
C ARG A 160 7.00 -4.91 12.43
N ASP A 161 7.63 -3.91 11.84
CA ASP A 161 9.04 -3.56 12.08
C ASP A 161 9.20 -2.64 13.31
N LEU A 162 10.41 -2.14 13.57
CA LEU A 162 10.79 -1.44 14.80
C LEU A 162 9.91 -0.21 15.12
N GLU A 163 9.45 0.53 14.11
CA GLU A 163 8.61 1.72 14.34
C GLU A 163 7.10 1.45 14.22
N ARG A 164 6.63 0.20 14.33
CA ARG A 164 5.21 -0.16 14.22
C ARG A 164 4.29 0.64 15.16
N GLU A 165 4.75 0.90 16.39
CA GLU A 165 3.95 1.67 17.36
C GLU A 165 3.71 3.11 16.88
N LYS A 166 4.72 3.77 16.33
CA LYS A 166 4.61 5.11 15.72
C LYS A 166 3.59 5.11 14.57
N VAL A 167 3.57 4.05 13.76
CA VAL A 167 2.60 3.88 12.67
C VAL A 167 1.18 3.71 13.23
N PHE A 168 1.01 2.87 14.25
CA PHE A 168 -0.29 2.64 14.87
C PHE A 168 -0.83 3.89 15.58
N GLU A 169 0.02 4.61 16.32
CA GLU A 169 -0.35 5.87 16.97
C GLU A 169 -0.81 6.93 15.95
N ALA A 170 -0.10 7.06 14.84
CA ALA A 170 -0.45 8.00 13.78
C ALA A 170 -1.77 7.61 13.10
N ALA A 171 -1.98 6.33 12.82
CA ALA A 171 -3.23 5.84 12.24
C ALA A 171 -4.41 6.05 13.21
N LEU A 172 -4.22 5.78 14.50
CA LEU A 172 -5.22 6.02 15.54
C LEU A 172 -5.55 7.50 15.69
N ALA A 173 -4.53 8.37 15.72
CA ALA A 173 -4.71 9.82 15.80
C ALA A 173 -5.47 10.36 14.57
N PHE A 174 -5.15 9.83 13.39
CA PHE A 174 -5.86 10.16 12.15
C PHE A 174 -7.36 9.79 12.23
N VAL A 175 -7.69 8.58 12.69
CA VAL A 175 -9.08 8.15 12.87
C VAL A 175 -9.80 9.03 13.87
N LYS A 176 -9.24 9.21 15.07
CA LYS A 176 -9.85 10.03 16.14
C LYS A 176 -10.10 11.48 15.74
N ARG A 177 -9.24 12.05 14.90
CA ARG A 177 -9.42 13.41 14.38
C ARG A 177 -10.66 13.54 13.50
N LEU A 178 -11.06 12.44 12.87
CA LEU A 178 -12.15 12.40 11.89
C LEU A 178 -13.49 11.87 12.48
N GLU A 179 -13.48 11.34 13.68
CA GLU A 179 -14.70 10.95 14.40
C GLU A 179 -15.49 12.19 14.85
#